data_ba74bbd0bea84341781108edbce8f1ea
#
_entry.id   ba74bbd0bea84341781108edbce8f1ea
#
_cell.length_a   1.000
_cell.length_b   1.000
_cell.length_c   1.000
_cell.angle_alpha   90.00
_cell.angle_beta   90.00
_cell.angle_gamma   90.00
#
_symmetry.space_group_name_H-M   'P 1'
#
loop_
_entity.id
_entity.type
_entity.pdbx_description
1 polymer ?
#
loop_
_entity_poly.entity_id
_entity_poly.type
_entity_poly.pdbx_seq_one_letter_code
_entity_poly.pdbx_strand_id
1 'polypeptide(L)'
;MTLQQQSLQLKVVFRGRLEFGSQRAYDMVLKHWNTRVENYFKSDVLFTAEEVFSEEGFSLTVPQQTLMSSQKRWRSTTALLYEVAQYALAGNVGAWWVQNGKVLDQHNIEPKTDKVGVTEYLRGCELVQQGGMEQASEALTNAIEKYERNALAYERRGYVNYKLQNYDDALYDFTKSIAIYAHNPEPYFGRGKVNMLKKEWDLAIVDFQNAFDRSLAVQPIYWLSRLRKAECLMHTKRHILAIPELKLFLQRSFSENDPNIALRPKATLMLAECEKIAKG
;
A
#
# COMPACT_ATOMS: atom_id res chain seq x y z
N MET A 1 12.69 -7.56 45.20
CA MET A 1 11.61 -6.94 44.41
C MET A 1 11.96 -7.06 42.94
N THR A 2 11.44 -8.06 42.30
CA THR A 2 11.68 -8.39 40.89
C THR A 2 10.88 -7.40 40.03
N LEU A 3 11.58 -6.56 39.29
CA LEU A 3 11.01 -5.76 38.22
C LEU A 3 10.49 -6.73 37.15
N GLN A 4 9.21 -7.04 37.20
CA GLN A 4 8.50 -7.68 36.08
C GLN A 4 8.71 -6.79 34.88
N GLN A 5 9.40 -7.34 33.89
CA GLN A 5 9.39 -6.83 32.50
C GLN A 5 7.93 -6.83 32.04
N GLN A 6 7.21 -5.74 32.28
CA GLN A 6 6.01 -5.46 31.51
C GLN A 6 6.46 -5.40 30.05
N SER A 7 6.19 -6.46 29.30
CA SER A 7 6.38 -6.47 27.84
C SER A 7 5.54 -5.31 27.32
N LEU A 8 6.19 -4.23 26.91
CA LEU A 8 5.51 -3.10 26.27
C LEU A 8 4.71 -3.67 25.09
N GLN A 9 3.40 -3.70 25.26
CA GLN A 9 2.52 -4.03 24.15
C GLN A 9 2.54 -2.87 23.17
N LEU A 10 2.97 -3.15 21.95
CA LEU A 10 3.15 -2.16 20.91
C LEU A 10 2.14 -2.41 19.78
N LYS A 11 1.75 -1.35 19.14
CA LYS A 11 0.83 -1.43 18.02
C LYS A 11 1.59 -1.93 16.79
N VAL A 12 1.18 -3.07 16.27
CA VAL A 12 1.70 -3.64 15.02
C VAL A 12 0.61 -3.66 13.97
N VAL A 13 0.99 -3.38 12.74
CA VAL A 13 0.06 -3.37 11.60
C VAL A 13 0.65 -4.23 10.51
N PHE A 14 -0.17 -5.12 9.95
CA PHE A 14 0.16 -5.92 8.79
C PHE A 14 -0.92 -5.73 7.72
N ARG A 15 -0.50 -5.77 6.47
CA ARG A 15 -1.39 -5.75 5.31
C ARG A 15 -0.65 -6.20 4.07
N GLY A 16 -1.27 -7.07 3.29
CA GLY A 16 -0.71 -7.44 2.00
C GLY A 16 -1.21 -8.75 1.46
N ARG A 17 -0.66 -9.15 0.33
CA ARG A 17 -0.98 -10.39 -0.34
C ARG A 17 0.25 -10.91 -1.07
N LEU A 18 0.45 -12.23 -1.00
CA LEU A 18 1.44 -12.98 -1.75
C LEU A 18 0.71 -14.00 -2.63
N GLU A 19 1.07 -14.08 -3.91
CA GLU A 19 0.46 -14.96 -4.90
C GLU A 19 1.42 -16.10 -5.26
N PHE A 20 0.96 -17.34 -5.20
CA PHE A 20 1.80 -18.53 -5.46
C PHE A 20 1.57 -19.15 -6.84
N GLY A 21 0.49 -18.79 -7.53
CA GLY A 21 0.24 -19.04 -8.94
C GLY A 21 -0.24 -20.46 -9.28
N SER A 22 -0.14 -21.45 -8.38
CA SER A 22 -0.64 -22.82 -8.60
C SER A 22 -0.99 -23.50 -7.29
N GLN A 23 -1.91 -24.47 -7.36
CA GLN A 23 -2.30 -25.33 -6.22
C GLN A 23 -1.04 -26.00 -5.60
N ARG A 24 -0.18 -26.60 -6.41
CA ARG A 24 1.04 -27.28 -5.92
C ARG A 24 1.94 -26.36 -5.12
N ALA A 25 2.15 -25.13 -5.60
CA ALA A 25 2.98 -24.16 -4.88
C ALA A 25 2.30 -23.70 -3.58
N TYR A 26 0.99 -23.47 -3.62
CA TYR A 26 0.18 -23.13 -2.46
C TYR A 26 0.26 -24.22 -1.37
N ASP A 27 0.03 -25.49 -1.70
CA ASP A 27 0.07 -26.60 -0.75
C ASP A 27 1.46 -26.76 -0.13
N MET A 28 2.52 -26.57 -0.93
CA MET A 28 3.89 -26.62 -0.46
C MET A 28 4.17 -25.50 0.55
N VAL A 29 3.73 -24.29 0.27
CA VAL A 29 3.93 -23.13 1.14
C VAL A 29 3.10 -23.25 2.42
N LEU A 30 1.84 -23.71 2.32
CA LEU A 30 1.00 -23.97 3.49
C LEU A 30 1.62 -25.02 4.42
N LYS A 31 2.14 -26.11 3.84
CA LYS A 31 2.88 -27.14 4.61
C LYS A 31 4.14 -26.55 5.26
N HIS A 32 4.89 -25.74 4.52
CA HIS A 32 6.06 -25.05 5.05
C HIS A 32 5.70 -24.15 6.24
N TRP A 33 4.66 -23.31 6.09
CA TRP A 33 4.14 -22.46 7.17
C TRP A 33 3.82 -23.25 8.44
N ASN A 34 2.99 -24.30 8.31
CA ASN A 34 2.58 -25.12 9.47
C ASN A 34 3.80 -25.78 10.13
N THR A 35 4.72 -26.36 9.36
CA THR A 35 5.95 -26.94 9.87
C THR A 35 6.81 -25.94 10.64
N ARG A 36 6.93 -24.71 10.14
CA ARG A 36 7.70 -23.63 10.79
C ARG A 36 7.03 -23.17 12.08
N VAL A 37 5.71 -23.01 12.07
CA VAL A 37 4.95 -22.63 13.25
C VAL A 37 5.07 -23.69 14.32
N GLU A 38 4.86 -24.97 14.00
CA GLU A 38 4.92 -26.06 14.96
C GLU A 38 6.31 -26.25 15.61
N ASN A 39 7.37 -26.20 14.80
CA ASN A 39 8.71 -26.57 15.27
C ASN A 39 9.56 -25.39 15.78
N TYR A 40 9.32 -24.16 15.27
CA TYR A 40 10.21 -23.03 15.57
C TYR A 40 9.48 -21.85 16.24
N PHE A 41 8.40 -21.38 15.62
CA PHE A 41 7.76 -20.14 16.07
C PHE A 41 6.69 -20.37 17.15
N LYS A 42 6.07 -21.56 17.17
CA LYS A 42 5.01 -21.93 18.14
C LYS A 42 3.94 -20.82 18.24
N SER A 43 3.66 -20.34 19.45
CA SER A 43 2.70 -19.25 19.72
C SER A 43 3.22 -17.85 19.42
N ASP A 44 4.44 -17.72 18.89
CA ASP A 44 5.06 -16.41 18.63
C ASP A 44 4.71 -15.83 17.25
N VAL A 45 3.80 -16.44 16.49
CA VAL A 45 3.24 -15.90 15.24
C VAL A 45 1.89 -15.26 15.52
N LEU A 46 1.56 -14.20 14.78
CA LEU A 46 0.33 -13.41 14.98
C LEU A 46 -0.88 -13.97 14.24
N PHE A 47 -0.65 -14.75 13.20
CA PHE A 47 -1.71 -15.28 12.34
C PHE A 47 -1.66 -16.79 12.28
N THR A 48 -2.81 -17.45 12.25
CA THR A 48 -2.91 -18.87 11.90
C THR A 48 -2.96 -19.04 10.39
N ALA A 49 -2.70 -20.25 9.90
CA ALA A 49 -2.77 -20.53 8.47
C ALA A 49 -4.19 -20.29 7.92
N GLU A 50 -5.22 -20.68 8.67
CA GLU A 50 -6.63 -20.55 8.31
C GLU A 50 -7.07 -19.08 8.15
N GLU A 51 -6.42 -18.17 8.90
CA GLU A 51 -6.72 -16.73 8.84
C GLU A 51 -6.15 -16.06 7.58
N VAL A 52 -5.04 -16.56 7.05
CA VAL A 52 -4.29 -15.83 6.01
C VAL A 52 -4.16 -16.56 4.68
N PHE A 53 -4.25 -17.90 4.65
CA PHE A 53 -4.18 -18.65 3.41
C PHE A 53 -5.56 -18.78 2.75
N SER A 54 -5.63 -18.61 1.42
CA SER A 54 -6.84 -18.78 0.62
C SER A 54 -6.54 -19.62 -0.61
N GLU A 55 -7.30 -20.71 -0.79
CA GLU A 55 -7.25 -21.53 -2.01
C GLU A 55 -7.75 -20.74 -3.21
N GLU A 56 -8.70 -19.82 -3.00
CA GLU A 56 -9.17 -18.93 -4.04
C GLU A 56 -8.03 -17.99 -4.47
N GLY A 57 -7.43 -18.31 -5.62
CA GLY A 57 -6.30 -17.59 -6.19
C GLY A 57 -4.94 -17.99 -5.63
N PHE A 58 -4.84 -19.10 -4.87
CA PHE A 58 -3.58 -19.66 -4.38
C PHE A 58 -2.68 -18.61 -3.71
N SER A 59 -3.21 -17.99 -2.65
CA SER A 59 -2.58 -16.83 -2.05
C SER A 59 -2.50 -16.87 -0.53
N LEU A 60 -1.55 -16.11 0.02
CA LEU A 60 -1.57 -15.66 1.42
C LEU A 60 -2.02 -14.20 1.43
N THR A 61 -3.10 -13.90 2.15
CA THR A 61 -3.65 -12.54 2.26
C THR A 61 -3.75 -12.14 3.72
N VAL A 62 -3.02 -11.10 4.12
CA VAL A 62 -3.17 -10.49 5.43
C VAL A 62 -4.06 -9.26 5.26
N PRO A 63 -5.31 -9.30 5.74
CA PRO A 63 -6.16 -8.12 5.75
C PRO A 63 -5.52 -7.05 6.64
N GLN A 64 -5.82 -5.78 6.37
CA GLN A 64 -5.27 -4.71 7.20
C GLN A 64 -5.75 -4.89 8.65
N GLN A 65 -4.85 -5.32 9.51
CA GLN A 65 -5.10 -5.51 10.93
C GLN A 65 -4.13 -4.69 11.76
N THR A 66 -4.68 -4.12 12.83
CA THR A 66 -3.90 -3.43 13.85
C THR A 66 -4.02 -4.21 15.15
N LEU A 67 -2.91 -4.74 15.63
CA LEU A 67 -2.86 -5.60 16.80
C LEU A 67 -1.96 -4.98 17.88
N MET A 68 -2.25 -5.26 19.14
CA MET A 68 -1.32 -5.02 20.24
C MET A 68 -0.47 -6.26 20.42
N SER A 69 0.85 -6.14 20.34
CA SER A 69 1.74 -7.29 20.37
C SER A 69 3.10 -6.99 20.99
N SER A 70 3.88 -8.04 21.25
CA SER A 70 5.27 -7.93 21.68
C SER A 70 6.21 -7.83 20.47
N GLN A 71 7.39 -7.26 20.69
CA GLN A 71 8.45 -7.22 19.69
C GLN A 71 8.83 -8.62 19.18
N LYS A 72 8.83 -9.62 20.07
CA LYS A 72 9.16 -11.01 19.73
C LYS A 72 8.17 -11.56 18.68
N ARG A 73 6.86 -11.44 18.94
CA ARG A 73 5.83 -11.93 18.01
C ARG A 73 5.87 -11.20 16.68
N TRP A 74 6.10 -9.89 16.69
CA TRP A 74 6.24 -9.12 15.46
C TRP A 74 7.44 -9.59 14.61
N ARG A 75 8.62 -9.79 15.26
CA ARG A 75 9.81 -10.30 14.55
C ARG A 75 9.62 -11.72 14.03
N SER A 76 9.02 -12.61 14.82
CA SER A 76 8.75 -13.99 14.39
C SER A 76 7.78 -14.02 13.20
N THR A 77 6.73 -13.20 13.23
CA THR A 77 5.76 -13.11 12.13
C THR A 77 6.42 -12.56 10.86
N THR A 78 7.21 -11.49 10.96
CA THR A 78 7.93 -10.93 9.81
C THR A 78 8.94 -11.92 9.24
N ALA A 79 9.67 -12.64 10.08
CA ALA A 79 10.62 -13.67 9.64
C ALA A 79 9.93 -14.78 8.85
N LEU A 80 8.81 -15.31 9.36
CA LEU A 80 8.03 -16.34 8.67
C LEU A 80 7.46 -15.83 7.33
N LEU A 81 6.98 -14.60 7.30
CA LEU A 81 6.51 -13.97 6.06
C LEU A 81 7.63 -13.82 5.02
N TYR A 82 8.85 -13.48 5.43
CA TYR A 82 10.00 -13.45 4.52
C TYR A 82 10.33 -14.85 3.95
N GLU A 83 10.24 -15.90 4.77
CA GLU A 83 10.46 -17.26 4.30
C GLU A 83 9.44 -17.66 3.23
N VAL A 84 8.15 -17.40 3.45
CA VAL A 84 7.11 -17.78 2.48
C VAL A 84 7.08 -16.89 1.25
N ALA A 85 7.51 -15.63 1.36
CA ALA A 85 7.60 -14.72 0.21
C ALA A 85 8.55 -15.23 -0.88
N GLN A 86 9.57 -16.03 -0.52
CA GLN A 86 10.50 -16.61 -1.50
C GLN A 86 9.81 -17.61 -2.45
N TYR A 87 8.65 -18.11 -2.11
CA TYR A 87 7.86 -18.99 -2.98
C TYR A 87 6.88 -18.26 -3.87
N ALA A 88 6.58 -16.99 -3.57
CA ALA A 88 5.61 -16.19 -4.30
C ALA A 88 6.09 -15.80 -5.71
N LEU A 89 5.12 -15.56 -6.59
CA LEU A 89 5.32 -15.03 -7.95
C LEU A 89 5.09 -13.52 -8.00
N ALA A 90 4.27 -13.00 -7.09
CA ALA A 90 3.90 -11.59 -7.04
C ALA A 90 3.36 -11.20 -5.66
N GLY A 91 3.19 -9.90 -5.45
CA GLY A 91 2.61 -9.34 -4.26
C GLY A 91 3.63 -8.89 -3.22
N ASN A 92 3.13 -8.31 -2.16
CA ASN A 92 3.91 -7.94 -0.99
C ASN A 92 3.07 -7.93 0.28
N VAL A 93 3.74 -8.02 1.43
CA VAL A 93 3.15 -7.78 2.75
C VAL A 93 3.92 -6.66 3.44
N GLY A 94 3.23 -5.57 3.73
CA GLY A 94 3.74 -4.50 4.58
C GLY A 94 3.55 -4.84 6.06
N ALA A 95 4.58 -4.58 6.87
CA ALA A 95 4.54 -4.72 8.31
C ALA A 95 5.07 -3.45 8.96
N TRP A 96 4.33 -2.88 9.91
CA TRP A 96 4.69 -1.65 10.63
C TRP A 96 4.61 -1.87 12.13
N TRP A 97 5.62 -1.40 12.82
CA TRP A 97 5.65 -1.30 14.26
C TRP A 97 5.48 0.17 14.64
N VAL A 98 4.40 0.47 15.34
CA VAL A 98 3.98 1.86 15.60
C VAL A 98 3.85 2.11 17.10
N GLN A 99 4.38 3.23 17.58
CA GLN A 99 4.19 3.73 18.94
C GLN A 99 3.90 5.23 18.91
N ASN A 100 2.88 5.67 19.62
CA ASN A 100 2.49 7.08 19.71
C ASN A 100 2.37 7.78 18.34
N GLY A 101 1.84 7.06 17.34
CA GLY A 101 1.67 7.57 15.99
C GLY A 101 2.95 7.68 15.15
N LYS A 102 4.09 7.22 15.67
CA LYS A 102 5.37 7.13 14.94
C LYS A 102 5.67 5.69 14.55
N VAL A 103 6.17 5.50 13.34
CA VAL A 103 6.71 4.22 12.88
C VAL A 103 8.08 4.04 13.49
N LEU A 104 8.25 2.98 14.30
CA LEU A 104 9.53 2.61 14.90
C LEU A 104 10.33 1.69 13.98
N ASP A 105 9.63 0.81 13.27
CA ASP A 105 10.22 -0.12 12.33
C ASP A 105 9.19 -0.52 11.26
N GLN A 106 9.67 -0.82 10.05
CA GLN A 106 8.80 -1.22 8.95
C GLN A 106 9.50 -2.18 7.99
N HIS A 107 8.74 -3.13 7.47
CA HIS A 107 9.18 -4.05 6.43
C HIS A 107 8.23 -4.03 5.24
N ASN A 108 8.79 -4.08 4.05
CA ASN A 108 8.09 -4.45 2.82
C ASN A 108 8.59 -5.83 2.40
N ILE A 109 7.77 -6.84 2.62
CA ILE A 109 8.09 -8.25 2.41
C ILE A 109 7.58 -8.64 1.03
N GLU A 110 8.47 -8.83 0.09
CA GLU A 110 8.18 -9.15 -1.30
C GLU A 110 9.05 -10.31 -1.79
N PRO A 111 8.63 -11.03 -2.86
CA PRO A 111 9.45 -12.10 -3.42
C PRO A 111 10.77 -11.56 -3.96
N LYS A 112 11.87 -12.30 -3.65
CA LYS A 112 13.21 -12.04 -4.19
C LYS A 112 13.76 -13.38 -4.69
N THR A 113 13.36 -13.77 -5.89
CA THR A 113 13.71 -15.05 -6.48
C THR A 113 14.22 -14.84 -7.91
N ASP A 114 14.83 -15.87 -8.49
CA ASP A 114 15.29 -15.93 -9.88
C ASP A 114 14.16 -16.19 -10.91
N LYS A 115 12.91 -16.27 -10.46
CA LYS A 115 11.77 -16.45 -11.35
C LYS A 115 11.63 -15.23 -12.28
N VAL A 116 11.56 -15.47 -13.58
CA VAL A 116 11.57 -14.41 -14.61
C VAL A 116 10.56 -13.29 -14.34
N GLY A 117 9.32 -13.63 -13.95
CA GLY A 117 8.30 -12.61 -13.63
C GLY A 117 8.68 -11.74 -12.46
N VAL A 118 9.36 -12.29 -11.43
CA VAL A 118 9.84 -11.54 -10.27
C VAL A 118 11.03 -10.66 -10.64
N THR A 119 12.00 -11.21 -11.38
CA THR A 119 13.20 -10.45 -11.79
C THR A 119 12.84 -9.31 -12.71
N GLU A 120 11.91 -9.49 -13.66
CA GLU A 120 11.43 -8.42 -14.53
C GLU A 120 10.65 -7.34 -13.76
N TYR A 121 9.82 -7.73 -12.78
CA TYR A 121 9.16 -6.75 -11.90
C TYR A 121 10.19 -5.90 -11.12
N LEU A 122 11.17 -6.54 -10.50
CA LEU A 122 12.21 -5.84 -9.73
C LEU A 122 13.06 -4.93 -10.64
N ARG A 123 13.42 -5.41 -11.83
CA ARG A 123 14.11 -4.60 -12.85
C ARG A 123 13.29 -3.38 -13.26
N GLY A 124 11.98 -3.56 -13.49
CA GLY A 124 11.07 -2.44 -13.78
C GLY A 124 11.03 -1.41 -12.66
N CYS A 125 10.97 -1.84 -11.40
CA CYS A 125 11.02 -0.95 -10.24
C CYS A 125 12.34 -0.16 -10.14
N GLU A 126 13.47 -0.81 -10.41
CA GLU A 126 14.78 -0.17 -10.43
C GLU A 126 14.88 0.87 -11.55
N LEU A 127 14.45 0.53 -12.76
CA LEU A 127 14.42 1.45 -13.91
C LEU A 127 13.54 2.69 -13.63
N VAL A 128 12.41 2.53 -12.94
CA VAL A 128 11.60 3.68 -12.49
C VAL A 128 12.40 4.62 -11.58
N GLN A 129 13.18 4.09 -10.65
CA GLN A 129 14.02 4.90 -9.75
C GLN A 129 15.13 5.63 -10.51
N GLN A 130 15.67 5.02 -11.55
CA GLN A 130 16.70 5.59 -12.44
C GLN A 130 16.13 6.57 -13.48
N GLY A 131 14.80 6.66 -13.61
CA GLY A 131 14.14 7.55 -14.56
C GLY A 131 13.97 6.96 -15.96
N GLY A 132 14.33 5.70 -16.20
CA GLY A 132 14.19 4.99 -17.48
C GLY A 132 12.76 4.49 -17.70
N MET A 133 11.82 5.38 -17.98
CA MET A 133 10.39 5.06 -17.99
C MET A 133 9.99 4.09 -19.10
N GLU A 134 10.54 4.22 -20.30
CA GLU A 134 10.24 3.33 -21.43
C GLU A 134 10.72 1.91 -21.17
N GLN A 135 11.98 1.75 -20.70
CA GLN A 135 12.53 0.44 -20.34
C GLN A 135 11.79 -0.17 -19.12
N ALA A 136 11.37 0.68 -18.19
CA ALA A 136 10.55 0.23 -17.05
C ALA A 136 9.20 -0.32 -17.52
N SER A 137 8.56 0.33 -18.50
CA SER A 137 7.29 -0.16 -19.08
C SER A 137 7.45 -1.53 -19.73
N GLU A 138 8.55 -1.73 -20.48
CA GLU A 138 8.87 -3.02 -21.11
C GLU A 138 9.08 -4.12 -20.06
N ALA A 139 9.93 -3.89 -19.06
CA ALA A 139 10.21 -4.86 -18.00
C ALA A 139 8.95 -5.24 -17.21
N LEU A 140 8.10 -4.25 -16.88
CA LEU A 140 6.84 -4.47 -16.18
C LEU A 140 5.82 -5.22 -17.05
N THR A 141 5.84 -5.00 -18.36
CA THR A 141 5.03 -5.76 -19.32
C THR A 141 5.46 -7.22 -19.34
N ASN A 142 6.77 -7.50 -19.41
CA ASN A 142 7.31 -8.85 -19.33
C ASN A 142 6.92 -9.54 -18.00
N ALA A 143 6.95 -8.82 -16.89
CA ALA A 143 6.51 -9.35 -15.59
C ALA A 143 5.03 -9.74 -15.60
N ILE A 144 4.16 -8.93 -16.20
CA ILE A 144 2.72 -9.20 -16.35
C ILE A 144 2.48 -10.40 -17.26
N GLU A 145 3.19 -10.51 -18.39
CA GLU A 145 3.08 -11.66 -19.29
C GLU A 145 3.48 -12.98 -18.63
N LYS A 146 4.44 -12.95 -17.70
CA LYS A 146 4.83 -14.14 -16.94
C LYS A 146 3.84 -14.49 -15.84
N TYR A 147 3.15 -13.50 -15.28
CA TYR A 147 2.11 -13.72 -14.27
C TYR A 147 1.06 -12.61 -14.33
N GLU A 148 -0.03 -12.87 -15.01
CA GLU A 148 -1.12 -11.89 -15.24
C GLU A 148 -1.80 -11.37 -13.98
N ARG A 149 -1.72 -12.08 -12.85
CA ARG A 149 -2.27 -11.64 -11.57
C ARG A 149 -1.29 -10.80 -10.74
N ASN A 150 -0.25 -10.21 -11.36
CA ASN A 150 0.70 -9.34 -10.68
C ASN A 150 0.13 -7.92 -10.50
N ALA A 151 -0.65 -7.71 -9.43
CA ALA A 151 -1.24 -6.40 -9.12
C ALA A 151 -0.20 -5.27 -8.99
N LEU A 152 0.98 -5.58 -8.45
CA LEU A 152 2.05 -4.58 -8.27
C LEU A 152 2.70 -4.20 -9.61
N ALA A 153 2.86 -5.14 -10.52
CA ALA A 153 3.39 -4.82 -11.85
C ALA A 153 2.45 -3.91 -12.64
N TYR A 154 1.13 -4.16 -12.59
CA TYR A 154 0.12 -3.25 -13.14
C TYR A 154 0.17 -1.88 -12.45
N GLU A 155 0.24 -1.80 -11.13
CA GLU A 155 0.33 -0.52 -10.40
C GLU A 155 1.56 0.28 -10.84
N ARG A 156 2.72 -0.37 -10.93
CA ARG A 156 3.97 0.27 -11.34
C ARG A 156 3.95 0.69 -12.81
N ARG A 157 3.42 -0.14 -13.71
CA ARG A 157 3.26 0.23 -15.13
C ARG A 157 2.26 1.36 -15.30
N GLY A 158 1.17 1.37 -14.55
CA GLY A 158 0.24 2.49 -14.51
C GLY A 158 0.90 3.81 -14.07
N TYR A 159 1.80 3.75 -13.08
CA TYR A 159 2.61 4.91 -12.70
C TYR A 159 3.56 5.36 -13.84
N VAL A 160 4.22 4.42 -14.50
CA VAL A 160 5.09 4.70 -15.65
C VAL A 160 4.29 5.34 -16.80
N ASN A 161 3.15 4.78 -17.17
CA ASN A 161 2.25 5.31 -18.17
C ASN A 161 1.75 6.72 -17.81
N TYR A 162 1.43 6.97 -16.53
CA TYR A 162 1.10 8.31 -16.04
C TYR A 162 2.26 9.29 -16.25
N LYS A 163 3.52 8.89 -16.02
CA LYS A 163 4.70 9.72 -16.23
C LYS A 163 4.97 10.01 -17.71
N LEU A 164 4.73 9.02 -18.57
CA LEU A 164 4.81 9.14 -20.03
C LEU A 164 3.61 9.86 -20.66
N GLN A 165 2.63 10.29 -19.86
CA GLN A 165 1.38 10.91 -20.28
C GLN A 165 0.45 10.00 -21.10
N ASN A 166 0.65 8.69 -21.05
CA ASN A 166 -0.21 7.67 -21.62
C ASN A 166 -1.39 7.41 -20.67
N TYR A 167 -2.29 8.39 -20.54
CA TYR A 167 -3.29 8.42 -19.46
C TYR A 167 -4.32 7.29 -19.56
N ASP A 168 -4.70 6.86 -20.74
CA ASP A 168 -5.68 5.78 -20.91
C ASP A 168 -5.08 4.42 -20.51
N ASP A 169 -3.81 4.17 -20.88
CA ASP A 169 -3.08 2.99 -20.44
C ASP A 169 -2.85 3.00 -18.91
N ALA A 170 -2.57 4.17 -18.33
CA ALA A 170 -2.45 4.31 -16.88
C ALA A 170 -3.76 3.97 -16.17
N LEU A 171 -4.92 4.44 -16.67
CA LEU A 171 -6.24 4.11 -16.12
C LEU A 171 -6.54 2.61 -16.20
N TYR A 172 -6.21 1.98 -17.33
CA TYR A 172 -6.35 0.54 -17.52
C TYR A 172 -5.52 -0.21 -16.47
N ASP A 173 -4.25 0.10 -16.36
CA ASP A 173 -3.30 -0.57 -15.46
C ASP A 173 -3.70 -0.40 -13.98
N PHE A 174 -4.04 0.80 -13.53
CA PHE A 174 -4.53 1.01 -12.17
C PHE A 174 -5.83 0.26 -11.90
N THR A 175 -6.74 0.21 -12.88
CA THR A 175 -8.01 -0.52 -12.74
C THR A 175 -7.76 -2.03 -12.65
N LYS A 176 -6.84 -2.59 -13.44
CA LYS A 176 -6.40 -3.98 -13.34
C LYS A 176 -5.77 -4.30 -12.00
N SER A 177 -4.88 -3.44 -11.51
CA SER A 177 -4.27 -3.59 -10.19
C SER A 177 -5.34 -3.66 -9.08
N ILE A 178 -6.31 -2.75 -9.10
CA ILE A 178 -7.44 -2.72 -8.16
C ILE A 178 -8.29 -3.99 -8.25
N ALA A 179 -8.58 -4.47 -9.45
CA ALA A 179 -9.39 -5.68 -9.66
C ALA A 179 -8.69 -6.93 -9.10
N ILE A 180 -7.36 -7.01 -9.15
CA ILE A 180 -6.58 -8.14 -8.62
C ILE A 180 -6.44 -8.03 -7.09
N TYR A 181 -6.13 -6.84 -6.56
CA TYR A 181 -5.94 -6.60 -5.13
C TYR A 181 -6.49 -5.23 -4.70
N ALA A 182 -7.76 -5.22 -4.31
CA ALA A 182 -8.50 -4.00 -3.97
C ALA A 182 -8.04 -3.30 -2.67
N HIS A 183 -7.19 -3.91 -1.86
CA HIS A 183 -6.74 -3.33 -0.59
C HIS A 183 -5.48 -2.46 -0.71
N ASN A 184 -4.82 -2.41 -1.88
CA ASN A 184 -3.69 -1.52 -2.11
C ASN A 184 -4.18 -0.08 -2.36
N PRO A 185 -3.75 0.94 -1.58
CA PRO A 185 -4.15 2.34 -1.79
C PRO A 185 -3.51 2.98 -3.02
N GLU A 186 -2.31 2.55 -3.43
CA GLU A 186 -1.51 3.22 -4.46
C GLU A 186 -2.20 3.30 -5.83
N PRO A 187 -2.83 2.23 -6.37
CA PRO A 187 -3.48 2.34 -7.67
C PRO A 187 -4.72 3.23 -7.65
N TYR A 188 -5.45 3.33 -6.53
CA TYR A 188 -6.54 4.31 -6.39
C TYR A 188 -5.99 5.73 -6.42
N PHE A 189 -4.92 5.99 -5.68
CA PHE A 189 -4.29 7.31 -5.70
C PHE A 189 -3.76 7.67 -7.09
N GLY A 190 -3.11 6.73 -7.78
CA GLY A 190 -2.63 6.89 -9.16
C GLY A 190 -3.77 7.20 -10.13
N ARG A 191 -4.86 6.41 -10.08
CA ARG A 191 -6.03 6.60 -10.93
C ARG A 191 -6.73 7.94 -10.65
N GLY A 192 -6.86 8.31 -9.40
CA GLY A 192 -7.39 9.61 -8.97
C GLY A 192 -6.58 10.78 -9.54
N LYS A 193 -5.26 10.68 -9.61
CA LYS A 193 -4.40 11.70 -10.26
C LYS A 193 -4.66 11.82 -11.76
N VAL A 194 -4.82 10.70 -12.46
CA VAL A 194 -5.17 10.71 -13.89
C VAL A 194 -6.55 11.33 -14.09
N ASN A 195 -7.55 10.94 -13.29
CA ASN A 195 -8.90 11.52 -13.33
C ASN A 195 -8.89 13.04 -13.08
N MET A 196 -8.05 13.54 -12.15
CA MET A 196 -7.85 15.00 -11.97
C MET A 196 -7.35 15.69 -13.24
N LEU A 197 -6.36 15.11 -13.93
CA LEU A 197 -5.83 15.67 -15.20
C LEU A 197 -6.88 15.68 -16.29
N LYS A 198 -7.72 14.66 -16.36
CA LYS A 198 -8.87 14.59 -17.29
C LYS A 198 -10.05 15.44 -16.84
N LYS A 199 -9.96 16.14 -15.70
CA LYS A 199 -11.03 16.93 -15.06
C LYS A 199 -12.27 16.11 -14.68
N GLU A 200 -12.11 14.82 -14.51
CA GLU A 200 -13.13 13.89 -14.01
C GLU A 200 -13.14 13.95 -12.47
N TRP A 201 -13.56 15.12 -11.95
CA TRP A 201 -13.40 15.46 -10.53
C TRP A 201 -14.14 14.50 -9.60
N ASP A 202 -15.34 14.05 -9.96
CA ASP A 202 -16.13 13.15 -9.12
C ASP A 202 -15.47 11.74 -9.04
N LEU A 203 -14.94 11.24 -10.13
CA LEU A 203 -14.17 10.00 -10.14
C LEU A 203 -12.89 10.13 -9.31
N ALA A 204 -12.20 11.27 -9.43
CA ALA A 204 -11.01 11.54 -8.63
C ALA A 204 -11.33 11.60 -7.12
N ILE A 205 -12.45 12.21 -6.71
CA ILE A 205 -12.88 12.24 -5.31
C ILE A 205 -13.10 10.84 -4.75
N VAL A 206 -13.78 9.98 -5.51
CA VAL A 206 -14.02 8.58 -5.12
C VAL A 206 -12.70 7.81 -4.99
N ASP A 207 -11.79 8.00 -5.93
CA ASP A 207 -10.48 7.33 -5.91
C ASP A 207 -9.62 7.79 -4.74
N PHE A 208 -9.54 9.08 -4.46
CA PHE A 208 -8.80 9.58 -3.29
C PHE A 208 -9.43 9.17 -1.97
N GLN A 209 -10.78 9.09 -1.89
CA GLN A 209 -11.47 8.51 -0.74
C GLN A 209 -11.02 7.05 -0.53
N ASN A 210 -11.09 6.24 -1.58
CA ASN A 210 -10.66 4.84 -1.52
C ASN A 210 -9.18 4.68 -1.15
N ALA A 211 -8.31 5.58 -1.62
CA ALA A 211 -6.89 5.55 -1.30
C ALA A 211 -6.65 5.81 0.20
N PHE A 212 -7.27 6.83 0.81
CA PHE A 212 -7.03 7.06 2.24
C PHE A 212 -7.76 6.06 3.14
N ASP A 213 -8.94 5.55 2.79
CA ASP A 213 -9.65 4.51 3.55
C ASP A 213 -8.83 3.22 3.67
N ARG A 214 -7.97 2.96 2.68
CA ARG A 214 -7.07 1.80 2.63
C ARG A 214 -5.65 2.11 3.13
N SER A 215 -5.38 3.34 3.54
CA SER A 215 -4.07 3.76 4.02
C SER A 215 -4.02 3.83 5.53
N LEU A 216 -2.82 3.78 6.08
CA LEU A 216 -2.58 4.07 7.49
C LEU A 216 -2.28 5.56 7.67
N ALA A 217 -2.76 6.17 8.76
CA ALA A 217 -2.50 7.57 9.06
C ALA A 217 -0.99 7.91 9.26
N VAL A 218 -0.15 6.90 9.42
CA VAL A 218 1.32 7.04 9.46
C VAL A 218 1.95 7.10 8.06
N GLN A 219 1.22 6.75 7.00
CA GLN A 219 1.70 6.76 5.62
C GLN A 219 1.43 8.12 4.98
N PRO A 220 2.39 8.69 4.22
CA PRO A 220 2.21 9.98 3.53
C PRO A 220 1.00 10.00 2.58
N ILE A 221 0.72 8.89 1.90
CA ILE A 221 -0.40 8.75 0.95
C ILE A 221 -1.76 9.02 1.59
N TYR A 222 -1.95 8.68 2.88
CA TYR A 222 -3.18 8.96 3.63
C TYR A 222 -3.53 10.45 3.61
N TRP A 223 -2.56 11.28 3.96
CA TRP A 223 -2.72 12.73 4.05
C TRP A 223 -2.77 13.40 2.68
N LEU A 224 -1.96 12.90 1.76
CA LEU A 224 -1.94 13.42 0.40
C LEU A 224 -3.26 13.14 -0.33
N SER A 225 -3.87 11.98 -0.11
CA SER A 225 -5.18 11.64 -0.68
C SER A 225 -6.28 12.57 -0.15
N ARG A 226 -6.29 12.88 1.15
CA ARG A 226 -7.23 13.85 1.74
C ARG A 226 -7.09 15.24 1.12
N LEU A 227 -5.86 15.72 0.96
CA LEU A 227 -5.58 17.00 0.34
C LEU A 227 -6.05 17.05 -1.12
N ARG A 228 -5.77 15.98 -1.90
CA ARG A 228 -6.21 15.89 -3.30
C ARG A 228 -7.72 15.78 -3.43
N LYS A 229 -8.38 15.06 -2.54
CA LYS A 229 -9.83 15.04 -2.46
C LYS A 229 -10.40 16.43 -2.20
N ALA A 230 -9.85 17.19 -1.24
CA ALA A 230 -10.27 18.56 -0.96
C ALA A 230 -10.09 19.48 -2.19
N GLU A 231 -9.00 19.34 -2.93
CA GLU A 231 -8.78 20.05 -4.21
C GLU A 231 -9.91 19.77 -5.20
N CYS A 232 -10.26 18.50 -5.41
CA CYS A 232 -11.35 18.12 -6.32
C CYS A 232 -12.71 18.63 -5.86
N LEU A 233 -12.98 18.63 -4.54
CA LEU A 233 -14.19 19.18 -3.96
C LEU A 233 -14.32 20.69 -4.22
N MET A 234 -13.23 21.46 -4.19
CA MET A 234 -13.22 22.87 -4.54
C MET A 234 -13.53 23.09 -6.02
N HIS A 235 -12.93 22.31 -6.92
CA HIS A 235 -13.23 22.37 -8.36
C HIS A 235 -14.70 22.08 -8.69
N THR A 236 -15.37 21.27 -7.88
CA THR A 236 -16.79 20.96 -8.02
C THR A 236 -17.69 21.89 -7.20
N LYS A 237 -17.14 23.01 -6.66
CA LYS A 237 -17.84 24.00 -5.83
C LYS A 237 -18.41 23.44 -4.52
N ARG A 238 -17.93 22.29 -4.07
CA ARG A 238 -18.32 21.65 -2.80
C ARG A 238 -17.39 22.07 -1.65
N HIS A 239 -17.16 23.38 -1.49
CA HIS A 239 -16.20 23.98 -0.55
C HIS A 239 -16.46 23.57 0.90
N ILE A 240 -17.75 23.47 1.32
CA ILE A 240 -18.12 23.06 2.67
C ILE A 240 -17.58 21.66 2.99
N LEU A 241 -17.58 20.73 2.02
CA LEU A 241 -17.07 19.37 2.20
C LEU A 241 -15.54 19.32 2.19
N ALA A 242 -14.86 20.31 1.61
CA ALA A 242 -13.39 20.38 1.61
C ALA A 242 -12.83 20.84 2.98
N ILE A 243 -13.58 21.67 3.72
CA ILE A 243 -13.13 22.25 5.00
C ILE A 243 -12.67 21.20 6.01
N PRO A 244 -13.42 20.14 6.35
CA PRO A 244 -12.97 19.15 7.32
C PRO A 244 -11.72 18.41 6.89
N GLU A 245 -11.57 18.09 5.60
CA GLU A 245 -10.36 17.42 5.08
C GLU A 245 -9.12 18.30 5.23
N LEU A 246 -9.23 19.59 4.91
CA LEU A 246 -8.16 20.56 5.04
C LEU A 246 -7.78 20.82 6.51
N LYS A 247 -8.78 20.94 7.40
CA LYS A 247 -8.53 21.10 8.84
C LYS A 247 -7.77 19.90 9.42
N LEU A 248 -8.20 18.69 9.10
CA LEU A 248 -7.51 17.47 9.55
C LEU A 248 -6.07 17.41 9.04
N PHE A 249 -5.84 17.75 7.76
CA PHE A 249 -4.50 17.81 7.20
C PHE A 249 -3.62 18.83 7.95
N LEU A 250 -4.13 20.02 8.23
CA LEU A 250 -3.38 21.09 8.90
C LEU A 250 -3.15 20.85 10.39
N GLN A 251 -4.04 20.12 11.08
CA GLN A 251 -3.88 19.74 12.48
C GLN A 251 -2.81 18.67 12.70
N ARG A 252 -2.45 17.91 11.65
CA ARG A 252 -1.44 16.85 11.73
C ARG A 252 -0.04 17.45 11.96
N SER A 253 0.66 16.94 12.97
CA SER A 253 2.10 17.16 13.12
C SER A 253 2.85 16.21 12.18
N PHE A 254 3.45 16.74 11.13
CA PHE A 254 4.31 15.99 10.22
C PHE A 254 5.74 15.96 10.78
N SER A 255 6.46 14.86 10.59
CA SER A 255 7.91 14.82 10.84
C SER A 255 8.64 15.68 9.80
N GLU A 256 9.84 16.15 10.13
CA GLU A 256 10.65 17.02 9.24
C GLU A 256 10.87 16.41 7.84
N ASN A 257 10.92 15.07 7.75
CA ASN A 257 11.14 14.34 6.50
C ASN A 257 9.82 13.92 5.81
N ASP A 258 8.65 14.32 6.33
CA ASP A 258 7.37 13.96 5.69
C ASP A 258 7.16 14.85 4.45
N PRO A 259 6.99 14.26 3.24
CA PRO A 259 6.83 15.02 2.00
C PRO A 259 5.58 15.92 2.02
N ASN A 260 4.61 15.66 2.89
CA ASN A 260 3.40 16.47 3.00
C ASN A 260 3.63 17.82 3.71
N ILE A 261 4.75 18.00 4.42
CA ILE A 261 5.04 19.25 5.13
C ILE A 261 5.09 20.43 4.16
N ALA A 262 5.66 20.23 2.97
CA ALA A 262 5.76 21.24 1.92
C ALA A 262 4.40 21.68 1.35
N LEU A 263 3.33 20.91 1.60
CA LEU A 263 1.99 21.18 1.11
C LEU A 263 1.14 22.01 2.08
N ARG A 264 1.61 22.25 3.31
CA ARG A 264 0.86 23.03 4.32
C ARG A 264 0.49 24.46 3.87
N PRO A 265 1.38 25.26 3.25
CA PRO A 265 1.02 26.58 2.77
C PRO A 265 -0.12 26.53 1.76
N LYS A 266 -0.10 25.60 0.83
CA LYS A 266 -1.20 25.39 -0.14
C LYS A 266 -2.51 25.02 0.57
N ALA A 267 -2.47 24.08 1.50
CA ALA A 267 -3.64 23.65 2.25
C ALA A 267 -4.25 24.80 3.08
N THR A 268 -3.42 25.69 3.65
CA THR A 268 -3.86 26.87 4.39
C THR A 268 -4.61 27.87 3.49
N LEU A 269 -4.08 28.13 2.28
CA LEU A 269 -4.75 29.00 1.31
C LEU A 269 -6.11 28.43 0.86
N MET A 270 -6.14 27.12 0.56
CA MET A 270 -7.37 26.42 0.20
C MET A 270 -8.42 26.48 1.30
N LEU A 271 -8.02 26.31 2.57
CA LEU A 271 -8.95 26.40 3.71
C LEU A 271 -9.53 27.81 3.85
N ALA A 272 -8.69 28.84 3.75
CA ALA A 272 -9.13 30.23 3.83
C ALA A 272 -10.15 30.58 2.72
N GLU A 273 -9.91 30.10 1.49
CA GLU A 273 -10.84 30.26 0.38
C GLU A 273 -12.18 29.56 0.65
N CYS A 274 -12.16 28.30 1.08
CA CYS A 274 -13.36 27.54 1.40
C CYS A 274 -14.19 28.20 2.53
N GLU A 275 -13.52 28.68 3.60
CA GLU A 275 -14.20 29.35 4.72
C GLU A 275 -14.78 30.71 4.34
N LYS A 276 -14.14 31.43 3.43
CA LYS A 276 -14.66 32.68 2.88
C LYS A 276 -15.95 32.44 2.09
N ILE A 277 -15.99 31.46 1.22
CA ILE A 277 -17.14 31.09 0.39
C ILE A 277 -18.27 30.54 1.27
N ALA A 278 -17.97 29.79 2.33
CA ALA A 278 -18.97 29.23 3.23
C ALA A 278 -19.66 30.27 4.14
N LYS A 279 -19.12 31.50 4.27
CA LYS A 279 -19.65 32.59 5.09
C LYS A 279 -20.44 33.62 4.29
N GLY A 280 -20.29 33.68 2.98
CA GLY A 280 -21.01 34.56 2.07
C GLY A 280 -22.17 33.88 1.39
#